data_5d35c814cf6e1033043e3daf647ba3fc
#
_entry.id   5d35c814cf6e1033043e3daf647ba3fc
#
_cell.length_a   1.000
_cell.length_b   1.000
_cell.length_c   1.000
_cell.angle_alpha   90.00
_cell.angle_beta   90.00
_cell.angle_gamma   90.00
#
_symmetry.space_group_name_H-M   'P 1'
#
loop_
_entity.id
_entity.type
_entity.pdbx_description
1 polymer ?
#
loop_
_entity_poly.entity_id
_entity_poly.type
_entity_poly.pdbx_seq_one_letter_code
_entity_poly.pdbx_strand_id
1 'polypeptide(L)'
;MSTLLIPHSTAGAEERLRARLRQNALFSAMGGVVAAAGCVPLADAMGVSQWWLVLAIGLGLLAFAGLVWVAAGRPTDKLAAESLEISLADASWVIGSVVVVALGVFTTFGAALMLGQAAVVAFFGTTQARLRTHVLA
;
A
#
# COMPACT_ATOMS: atom_id res chain seq x y z
N MET A 1 35.30 -31.32 -3.62
CA MET A 1 34.80 -30.31 -4.58
C MET A 1 33.69 -29.58 -3.89
N SER A 2 34.02 -28.46 -3.23
CA SER A 2 33.04 -27.69 -2.47
C SER A 2 32.22 -26.86 -3.45
N THR A 3 30.99 -27.27 -3.67
CA THR A 3 30.03 -26.46 -4.41
C THR A 3 29.74 -25.25 -3.55
N LEU A 4 30.32 -24.12 -3.91
CA LEU A 4 29.94 -22.81 -3.37
C LEU A 4 28.48 -22.58 -3.69
N LEU A 5 27.59 -22.91 -2.76
CA LEU A 5 26.22 -22.47 -2.76
C LEU A 5 26.26 -20.95 -2.59
N ILE A 6 26.24 -20.25 -3.70
CA ILE A 6 26.18 -18.80 -3.74
C ILE A 6 24.84 -18.40 -3.12
N PRO A 7 24.80 -17.56 -2.08
CA PRO A 7 23.55 -17.07 -1.51
C PRO A 7 22.95 -16.00 -2.42
N HIS A 8 22.56 -16.37 -3.63
CA HIS A 8 21.92 -15.45 -4.58
C HIS A 8 20.45 -15.17 -4.27
N SER A 9 19.83 -15.89 -3.31
CA SER A 9 18.40 -15.79 -3.06
C SER A 9 18.00 -14.64 -2.14
N THR A 10 18.78 -14.38 -1.08
CA THR A 10 18.40 -13.37 -0.07
C THR A 10 18.62 -11.94 -0.54
N ALA A 11 19.77 -11.63 -1.17
CA ALA A 11 20.04 -10.29 -1.71
C ALA A 11 19.05 -9.90 -2.82
N GLY A 12 18.71 -10.83 -3.71
CA GLY A 12 17.72 -10.59 -4.76
C GLY A 12 16.30 -10.42 -4.21
N ALA A 13 15.94 -11.15 -3.14
CA ALA A 13 14.65 -10.98 -2.46
C ALA A 13 14.55 -9.63 -1.76
N GLU A 14 15.62 -9.19 -1.11
CA GLU A 14 15.69 -7.88 -0.46
C GLU A 14 15.51 -6.74 -1.45
N GLU A 15 16.23 -6.78 -2.57
CA GLU A 15 16.10 -5.77 -3.62
C GLU A 15 14.67 -5.69 -4.18
N ARG A 16 14.05 -6.84 -4.43
CA ARG A 16 12.64 -6.91 -4.87
C ARG A 16 11.69 -6.38 -3.82
N LEU A 17 11.91 -6.67 -2.55
CA LEU A 17 11.10 -6.14 -1.46
C LEU A 17 11.18 -4.61 -1.41
N ARG A 18 12.37 -4.04 -1.50
CA ARG A 18 12.57 -2.59 -1.57
C ARG A 18 11.87 -1.96 -2.77
N ALA A 19 11.97 -2.60 -3.93
CA ALA A 19 11.28 -2.14 -5.14
C ALA A 19 9.76 -2.15 -4.97
N ARG A 20 9.19 -3.19 -4.36
CA ARG A 20 7.75 -3.27 -4.08
C ARG A 20 7.28 -2.23 -3.08
N LEU A 21 8.05 -1.99 -2.03
CA LEU A 21 7.76 -0.91 -1.07
C LEU A 21 7.76 0.46 -1.75
N ARG A 22 8.74 0.75 -2.61
CA ARG A 22 8.78 2.01 -3.37
C ARG A 22 7.59 2.15 -4.31
N GLN A 23 7.19 1.08 -4.99
CA GLN A 23 6.00 1.08 -5.85
C GLN A 23 4.72 1.33 -5.04
N ASN A 24 4.59 0.71 -3.88
CA ASN A 24 3.48 0.97 -2.95
C ASN A 24 3.46 2.44 -2.50
N ALA A 25 4.62 2.97 -2.10
CA ALA A 25 4.75 4.37 -1.72
C ALA A 25 4.34 5.33 -2.86
N LEU A 26 4.78 5.09 -4.09
CA LEU A 26 4.41 5.91 -5.24
C LEU A 26 2.93 5.81 -5.56
N PHE A 27 2.34 4.63 -5.52
CA PHE A 27 0.90 4.43 -5.73
C PHE A 27 0.08 5.18 -4.66
N SER A 28 0.47 5.04 -3.39
CA SER A 28 -0.18 5.73 -2.27
C SER A 28 -0.03 7.26 -2.37
N ALA A 29 1.15 7.73 -2.78
CA ALA A 29 1.40 9.16 -2.98
C ALA A 29 0.53 9.73 -4.11
N MET A 30 0.42 9.03 -5.24
CA MET A 30 -0.44 9.44 -6.35
C MET A 30 -1.91 9.49 -5.92
N GLY A 31 -2.40 8.44 -5.26
CA GLY A 31 -3.76 8.41 -4.72
C GLY A 31 -3.99 9.51 -3.69
N GLY A 32 -3.01 9.77 -2.83
CA GLY A 32 -3.06 10.83 -1.83
C GLY A 32 -3.14 12.22 -2.45
N VAL A 33 -2.34 12.52 -3.48
CA VAL A 33 -2.40 13.80 -4.21
C VAL A 33 -3.76 13.98 -4.90
N VAL A 34 -4.25 12.95 -5.59
CA VAL A 34 -5.55 13.00 -6.27
C VAL A 34 -6.68 13.23 -5.27
N ALA A 35 -6.69 12.50 -4.15
CA ALA A 35 -7.71 12.64 -3.12
C ALA A 35 -7.63 13.99 -2.41
N ALA A 36 -6.45 14.49 -2.09
CA ALA A 36 -6.29 15.76 -1.39
C ALA A 36 -6.61 16.97 -2.31
N ALA A 37 -6.03 16.99 -3.51
CA ALA A 37 -6.22 18.08 -4.46
C ALA A 37 -7.63 18.11 -5.07
N GLY A 38 -8.25 16.94 -5.28
CA GLY A 38 -9.57 16.78 -5.88
C GLY A 38 -10.66 16.41 -4.87
N CYS A 39 -10.50 16.70 -3.58
CA CYS A 39 -11.38 16.19 -2.52
C CYS A 39 -12.86 16.52 -2.71
N VAL A 40 -13.19 17.72 -3.20
CA VAL A 40 -14.59 18.11 -3.43
C VAL A 40 -15.20 17.36 -4.61
N PRO A 41 -14.69 17.49 -5.85
CA PRO A 41 -15.28 16.78 -6.99
C PRO A 41 -15.21 15.25 -6.85
N LEU A 42 -14.19 14.74 -6.17
CA LEU A 42 -14.08 13.29 -5.94
C LEU A 42 -15.14 12.81 -4.93
N ALA A 43 -15.36 13.55 -3.84
CA ALA A 43 -16.41 13.26 -2.88
C ALA A 43 -17.81 13.25 -3.55
N ASP A 44 -18.09 14.26 -4.38
CA ASP A 44 -19.35 14.35 -5.13
C ASP A 44 -19.53 13.14 -6.07
N ALA A 45 -18.50 12.80 -6.84
CA ALA A 45 -18.53 11.65 -7.75
C ALA A 45 -18.70 10.30 -7.03
N MET A 46 -18.13 10.18 -5.84
CA MET A 46 -18.24 8.99 -5.01
C MET A 46 -19.54 8.92 -4.19
N GLY A 47 -20.32 9.99 -4.13
CA GLY A 47 -21.53 10.07 -3.31
C GLY A 47 -21.26 10.31 -1.82
N VAL A 48 -20.11 10.86 -1.49
CA VAL A 48 -19.70 11.18 -0.11
C VAL A 48 -20.01 12.65 0.18
N SER A 49 -20.90 12.92 1.12
CA SER A 49 -21.31 14.29 1.46
C SER A 49 -20.19 15.09 2.15
N GLN A 50 -19.31 14.41 2.86
CA GLN A 50 -18.24 15.02 3.66
C GLN A 50 -16.93 15.04 2.88
N TRP A 51 -16.71 16.04 2.05
CA TRP A 51 -15.48 16.20 1.26
C TRP A 51 -14.20 16.20 2.12
N TRP A 52 -14.29 16.66 3.36
CA TRP A 52 -13.16 16.67 4.29
C TRP A 52 -12.67 15.27 4.68
N LEU A 53 -13.54 14.24 4.60
CA LEU A 53 -13.11 12.83 4.77
C LEU A 53 -12.20 12.41 3.64
N VAL A 54 -12.51 12.79 2.40
CA VAL A 54 -11.67 12.48 1.23
C VAL A 54 -10.33 13.21 1.34
N LEU A 55 -10.36 14.48 1.80
CA LEU A 55 -9.12 15.22 2.09
C LEU A 55 -8.27 14.53 3.17
N ALA A 56 -8.89 14.15 4.28
CA ALA A 56 -8.20 13.48 5.38
C ALA A 56 -7.56 12.15 4.95
N ILE A 57 -8.27 11.35 4.15
CA ILE A 57 -7.75 10.13 3.55
C ILE A 57 -6.58 10.44 2.62
N GLY A 58 -6.69 11.45 1.77
CA GLY A 58 -5.61 11.88 0.87
C GLY A 58 -4.35 12.27 1.64
N LEU A 59 -4.47 13.06 2.68
CA LEU A 59 -3.34 13.45 3.55
C LEU A 59 -2.76 12.24 4.30
N GLY A 60 -3.60 11.32 4.76
CA GLY A 60 -3.19 10.07 5.39
C GLY A 60 -2.40 9.18 4.43
N LEU A 61 -2.82 9.07 3.17
CA LEU A 61 -2.10 8.32 2.13
C LEU A 61 -0.73 8.94 1.82
N LEU A 62 -0.62 10.28 1.81
CA LEU A 62 0.66 10.96 1.63
C LEU A 62 1.62 10.69 2.79
N ALA A 63 1.13 10.76 4.02
CA ALA A 63 1.91 10.41 5.21
C ALA A 63 2.35 8.94 5.18
N PHE A 64 1.45 8.02 4.86
CA PHE A 64 1.75 6.60 4.69
C PHE A 64 2.80 6.36 3.59
N ALA A 65 2.66 7.01 2.44
CA ALA A 65 3.64 6.93 1.36
C ALA A 65 5.04 7.34 1.82
N GLY A 66 5.15 8.41 2.60
CA GLY A 66 6.42 8.85 3.21
C GLY A 66 7.02 7.81 4.14
N LEU A 67 6.21 7.19 5.01
CA LEU A 67 6.64 6.12 5.90
C LEU A 67 7.13 4.90 5.14
N VAL A 68 6.39 4.46 4.11
CA VAL A 68 6.79 3.32 3.26
C VAL A 68 8.07 3.61 2.49
N TRP A 69 8.24 4.83 2.00
CA TRP A 69 9.46 5.24 1.30
C TRP A 69 10.68 5.19 2.21
N VAL A 70 10.55 5.68 3.44
CA VAL A 70 11.60 5.60 4.46
C VAL A 70 11.90 4.15 4.81
N ALA A 71 10.88 3.32 5.01
CA ALA A 71 11.05 1.88 5.31
C ALA A 71 11.83 1.16 4.20
N ALA A 72 11.59 1.50 2.92
CA ALA A 72 12.32 0.93 1.79
C ALA A 72 13.83 1.24 1.80
N GLY A 73 14.25 2.29 2.51
CA GLY A 73 15.66 2.67 2.70
C GLY A 73 16.31 2.11 3.97
N ARG A 74 15.57 1.39 4.81
CA ARG A 74 16.09 0.89 6.10
C ARG A 74 17.11 -0.25 5.90
N PRO A 75 18.03 -0.45 6.88
CA PRO A 75 18.88 -1.65 6.94
C PRO A 75 18.05 -2.94 6.95
N THR A 76 18.65 -4.04 6.51
CA THR A 76 17.96 -5.34 6.30
C THR A 76 17.26 -5.86 7.55
N ASP A 77 17.85 -5.68 8.73
CA ASP A 77 17.29 -6.10 10.01
C ASP A 77 15.96 -5.41 10.34
N LYS A 78 15.82 -4.13 9.99
CA LYS A 78 14.59 -3.35 10.18
C LYS A 78 13.61 -3.49 9.03
N LEU A 79 14.11 -3.68 7.81
CA LEU A 79 13.30 -3.80 6.61
C LEU A 79 12.22 -4.88 6.73
N ALA A 80 12.58 -6.05 7.23
CA ALA A 80 11.65 -7.18 7.38
C ALA A 80 10.55 -6.89 8.41
N ALA A 81 10.86 -6.22 9.52
CA ALA A 81 9.89 -5.84 10.54
C ALA A 81 8.94 -4.75 10.03
N GLU A 82 9.48 -3.66 9.48
CA GLU A 82 8.69 -2.55 8.96
C GLU A 82 7.82 -2.97 7.76
N SER A 83 8.31 -3.88 6.91
CA SER A 83 7.50 -4.41 5.80
C SER A 83 6.30 -5.24 6.26
N LEU A 84 6.39 -5.91 7.42
CA LEU A 84 5.24 -6.58 8.01
C LEU A 84 4.18 -5.57 8.48
N GLU A 85 4.60 -4.52 9.17
CA GLU A 85 3.68 -3.47 9.62
C GLU A 85 2.97 -2.80 8.45
N ILE A 86 3.69 -2.53 7.36
CA ILE A 86 3.12 -1.98 6.13
C ILE A 86 2.13 -2.96 5.49
N SER A 87 2.46 -4.24 5.41
CA SER A 87 1.56 -5.27 4.87
C SER A 87 0.28 -5.41 5.70
N LEU A 88 0.38 -5.29 7.03
CA LEU A 88 -0.79 -5.29 7.92
C LEU A 88 -1.64 -4.03 7.73
N ALA A 89 -1.03 -2.87 7.54
CA ALA A 89 -1.74 -1.64 7.21
C ALA A 89 -2.46 -1.75 5.85
N ASP A 90 -1.80 -2.30 4.84
CA ASP A 90 -2.39 -2.58 3.53
C ASP A 90 -3.59 -3.53 3.64
N ALA A 91 -3.46 -4.62 4.42
CA ALA A 91 -4.56 -5.56 4.67
C ALA A 91 -5.74 -4.89 5.37
N SER A 92 -5.48 -4.06 6.36
CA SER A 92 -6.50 -3.30 7.08
C SER A 92 -7.24 -2.34 6.14
N TRP A 93 -6.51 -1.69 5.24
CA TRP A 93 -7.08 -0.81 4.22
C TRP A 93 -8.00 -1.57 3.26
N VAL A 94 -7.56 -2.74 2.77
CA VAL A 94 -8.35 -3.59 1.87
C VAL A 94 -9.64 -4.04 2.56
N ILE A 95 -9.55 -4.53 3.78
CA ILE A 95 -10.72 -4.99 4.56
C ILE A 95 -11.69 -3.82 4.79
N GLY A 96 -11.18 -2.68 5.23
CA GLY A 96 -11.96 -1.47 5.44
C GLY A 96 -12.67 -1.01 4.16
N SER A 97 -11.97 -1.02 3.03
CA SER A 97 -12.53 -0.66 1.71
C SER A 97 -13.69 -1.58 1.32
N VAL A 98 -13.54 -2.88 1.47
CA VAL A 98 -14.58 -3.87 1.18
C VAL A 98 -15.79 -3.67 2.08
N VAL A 99 -15.58 -3.46 3.38
CA VAL A 99 -16.67 -3.25 4.35
C VAL A 99 -17.47 -2.00 3.99
N VAL A 100 -16.81 -0.87 3.72
CA VAL A 100 -17.51 0.39 3.40
C VAL A 100 -18.26 0.30 2.07
N VAL A 101 -17.71 -0.41 1.07
CA VAL A 101 -18.43 -0.67 -0.18
C VAL A 101 -19.65 -1.54 0.06
N ALA A 102 -19.53 -2.59 0.88
CA ALA A 102 -20.65 -3.49 1.22
C ALA A 102 -21.78 -2.77 1.99
N LEU A 103 -21.46 -1.72 2.74
CA LEU A 103 -22.46 -0.87 3.42
C LEU A 103 -23.23 0.04 2.46
N GLY A 104 -22.88 0.08 1.17
CA GLY A 104 -23.60 0.83 0.16
C GLY A 104 -23.46 2.36 0.28
N VAL A 105 -22.38 2.83 0.87
CA VAL A 105 -22.13 4.27 1.10
C VAL A 105 -21.82 5.02 -0.21
N PHE A 106 -21.27 4.31 -1.20
CA PHE A 106 -20.75 4.90 -2.42
C PHE A 106 -21.72 4.79 -3.60
N THR A 107 -21.58 5.71 -4.55
CA THR A 107 -22.08 5.53 -5.92
C THR A 107 -21.40 4.32 -6.57
N THR A 108 -21.93 3.86 -7.71
CA THR A 108 -21.28 2.79 -8.50
C THR A 108 -19.84 3.16 -8.88
N PHE A 109 -19.59 4.42 -9.25
CA PHE A 109 -18.24 4.92 -9.52
C PHE A 109 -17.37 4.86 -8.28
N GLY A 110 -17.84 5.33 -7.14
CA GLY A 110 -17.11 5.30 -5.87
C GLY A 110 -16.78 3.88 -5.43
N ALA A 111 -17.73 2.96 -5.54
CA ALA A 111 -17.51 1.54 -5.22
C ALA A 111 -16.46 0.91 -6.14
N ALA A 112 -16.54 1.16 -7.45
CA ALA A 112 -15.57 0.66 -8.43
C ALA A 112 -14.15 1.22 -8.15
N LEU A 113 -14.04 2.50 -7.84
CA LEU A 113 -12.78 3.15 -7.49
C LEU A 113 -12.18 2.54 -6.21
N MET A 114 -13.00 2.38 -5.16
CA MET A 114 -12.56 1.80 -3.89
C MET A 114 -12.10 0.35 -4.04
N LEU A 115 -12.83 -0.48 -4.77
CA LEU A 115 -12.47 -1.89 -5.00
C LEU A 115 -11.25 -2.01 -5.91
N GLY A 116 -11.15 -1.17 -6.95
CA GLY A 116 -10.01 -1.15 -7.86
C GLY A 116 -8.71 -0.82 -7.13
N GLN A 117 -8.68 0.24 -6.33
CA GLN A 117 -7.50 0.58 -5.57
C GLN A 117 -7.20 -0.45 -4.46
N ALA A 118 -8.23 -1.03 -3.83
CA ALA A 118 -8.04 -2.09 -2.85
C ALA A 118 -7.40 -3.34 -3.46
N ALA A 119 -7.74 -3.69 -4.70
CA ALA A 119 -7.10 -4.79 -5.43
C ALA A 119 -5.60 -4.53 -5.66
N VAL A 120 -5.22 -3.31 -6.02
CA VAL A 120 -3.80 -2.92 -6.18
C VAL A 120 -3.07 -2.98 -4.85
N VAL A 121 -3.66 -2.48 -3.77
CA VAL A 121 -3.08 -2.53 -2.42
C VAL A 121 -2.94 -3.98 -1.95
N ALA A 122 -3.93 -4.85 -2.21
CA ALA A 122 -3.85 -6.28 -1.90
C ALA A 122 -2.69 -6.95 -2.65
N PHE A 123 -2.44 -6.59 -3.90
CA PHE A 123 -1.30 -7.06 -4.65
C PHE A 123 0.03 -6.64 -4.00
N PHE A 124 0.18 -5.39 -3.58
CA PHE A 124 1.38 -4.94 -2.88
C PHE A 124 1.55 -5.65 -1.54
N GLY A 125 0.52 -5.69 -0.70
CA GLY A 125 0.57 -6.32 0.61
C GLY A 125 0.95 -7.79 0.54
N THR A 126 0.35 -8.56 -0.37
CA THR A 126 0.65 -9.99 -0.54
C THR A 126 2.04 -10.24 -1.11
N THR A 127 2.49 -9.46 -2.09
CA THR A 127 3.85 -9.59 -2.66
C THR A 127 4.92 -9.20 -1.66
N GLN A 128 4.72 -8.15 -0.87
CA GLN A 128 5.62 -7.75 0.20
C GLN A 128 5.72 -8.83 1.28
N ALA A 129 4.59 -9.39 1.72
CA ALA A 129 4.57 -10.45 2.71
C ALA A 129 5.33 -11.71 2.24
N ARG A 130 5.16 -12.09 0.97
CA ARG A 130 5.91 -13.22 0.38
C ARG A 130 7.40 -12.95 0.28
N LEU A 131 7.80 -11.79 -0.22
CA LEU A 131 9.21 -11.43 -0.35
C LEU A 131 9.89 -11.30 1.01
N ARG A 132 9.18 -10.82 2.03
CA ARG A 132 9.66 -10.77 3.40
C ARG A 132 10.08 -12.14 3.92
N THR A 133 9.31 -13.19 3.67
CA THR A 133 9.65 -14.54 4.11
C THR A 133 10.95 -15.05 3.48
N HIS A 134 11.23 -14.67 2.24
CA HIS A 134 12.49 -15.00 1.55
C HIS A 134 13.68 -14.18 2.07
N VAL A 135 13.47 -12.98 2.55
CA VAL A 135 14.53 -12.18 3.19
C VAL A 135 14.91 -12.74 4.55
N LEU A 136 13.94 -13.33 5.27
CA LEU A 136 14.15 -13.92 6.60
C LEU A 136 14.72 -15.36 6.54
N ALA A 137 14.64 -16.01 5.39
CA ALA A 137 15.17 -17.36 5.19
C ALA A 137 16.68 -17.34 4.97
#